data_6c67def4dce2b045398102fc6ddf954a
#
_entry.id   6c67def4dce2b045398102fc6ddf954a
#
_cell.length_a   1.000
_cell.length_b   1.000
_cell.length_c   1.000
_cell.angle_alpha   90.00
_cell.angle_beta   90.00
_cell.angle_gamma   90.00
#
_symmetry.space_group_name_H-M   'P 1'
#
loop_
_entity.id
_entity.type
_entity.pdbx_description
1 polymer ?
#
loop_
_entity_poly.entity_id
_entity_poly.type
_entity_poly.pdbx_seq_one_letter_code
_entity_poly.pdbx_strand_id
1 'polypeptide(L)'
;VPISGPDSLSAATDYVYFLPPGLFPETMSEQSQNRVKPGHESLEGQVLAVIFQGEDSGFSVISLKVAGEGAITAAGGMGDVHEGEFLRLHGTWTKHPRFGRQFQAQWSEHTSPTTLDGLEKYIGSGTFPGVGPDMAKRLVAHFGIRTLDALEGGTVNLQDVPGIGPKRAAALAEGFQEGRERHRVLAELRGFGLGSNHASALYERWQARAIERVQADPYALVGDLRGVGFQTADAIAIKVGIPRDSAVRARGVLLHLLREAGREGHCCLPELLVLEQLDQLGLSQDSMLEGVSGAI
;
A
#
# COMPACT_ATOMS: atom_id res chain seq x y z
N VAL A 1 -48.60 41.31 -33.72
CA VAL A 1 -48.62 39.85 -33.64
C VAL A 1 -47.47 39.47 -32.69
N PRO A 2 -47.71 39.01 -31.47
CA PRO A 2 -46.67 38.56 -30.57
C PRO A 2 -46.29 37.13 -30.93
N ILE A 3 -45.01 36.87 -31.10
CA ILE A 3 -44.42 35.57 -31.25
C ILE A 3 -44.09 35.10 -29.81
N SER A 4 -44.90 34.20 -29.28
CA SER A 4 -44.62 33.44 -28.06
C SER A 4 -43.48 32.46 -28.34
N GLY A 5 -42.36 32.66 -27.65
CA GLY A 5 -41.26 31.69 -27.62
C GLY A 5 -41.61 30.52 -26.69
N PRO A 6 -41.13 29.31 -26.95
CA PRO A 6 -41.40 28.16 -26.13
C PRO A 6 -40.58 28.15 -24.81
N ASP A 7 -41.24 27.71 -23.76
CA ASP A 7 -40.74 27.55 -22.41
C ASP A 7 -39.45 26.75 -22.36
N SER A 8 -38.39 27.38 -21.81
CA SER A 8 -37.06 26.80 -21.61
C SER A 8 -36.90 25.95 -20.31
N LEU A 9 -37.97 25.38 -19.81
CA LEU A 9 -37.99 24.59 -18.56
C LEU A 9 -38.22 23.09 -18.74
N SER A 10 -38.36 22.60 -19.98
CA SER A 10 -38.66 21.17 -20.25
C SER A 10 -37.40 20.31 -20.56
N ALA A 11 -36.25 20.92 -20.80
CA ALA A 11 -35.05 20.17 -21.20
C ALA A 11 -34.20 19.64 -20.01
N ALA A 12 -34.51 20.07 -18.77
CA ALA A 12 -33.73 19.67 -17.60
C ALA A 12 -34.20 18.35 -16.97
N THR A 13 -35.38 17.84 -17.39
CA THR A 13 -35.98 16.66 -16.73
C THR A 13 -35.59 15.33 -17.38
N ASP A 14 -35.08 15.36 -18.60
CA ASP A 14 -34.77 14.12 -19.35
C ASP A 14 -33.37 13.54 -19.06
N TYR A 15 -32.49 14.26 -18.34
CA TYR A 15 -31.17 13.76 -18.01
C TYR A 15 -31.09 12.98 -16.69
N VAL A 16 -32.17 12.88 -15.93
CA VAL A 16 -32.21 12.24 -14.60
C VAL A 16 -32.13 10.70 -14.67
N TYR A 17 -32.29 10.09 -15.84
CA TYR A 17 -32.47 8.64 -15.97
C TYR A 17 -31.22 7.84 -16.35
N PHE A 18 -30.01 8.41 -16.41
CA PHE A 18 -28.83 7.73 -16.95
C PHE A 18 -27.69 7.46 -15.97
N LEU A 19 -27.90 7.55 -14.67
CA LEU A 19 -26.96 6.92 -13.73
C LEU A 19 -27.63 5.63 -13.20
N PRO A 20 -26.99 4.45 -13.41
CA PRO A 20 -27.56 3.21 -12.90
C PRO A 20 -27.67 3.30 -11.37
N PRO A 21 -28.81 2.89 -10.76
CA PRO A 21 -28.91 2.78 -9.33
C PRO A 21 -27.89 1.74 -8.86
N GLY A 22 -26.93 2.14 -8.01
CA GLY A 22 -25.95 1.24 -7.47
C GLY A 22 -24.48 1.64 -7.65
N LEU A 23 -24.18 2.88 -8.02
CA LEU A 23 -22.78 3.36 -8.14
C LEU A 23 -22.02 3.34 -6.80
N PHE A 24 -22.75 3.30 -5.69
CA PHE A 24 -22.19 3.13 -4.35
C PHE A 24 -22.92 2.00 -3.62
N PRO A 25 -22.24 1.05 -3.02
CA PRO A 25 -22.86 0.06 -2.16
C PRO A 25 -23.51 0.78 -0.98
N GLU A 26 -24.81 0.49 -0.77
CA GLU A 26 -25.55 0.91 0.43
C GLU A 26 -24.73 0.51 1.67
N THR A 27 -24.45 1.53 2.49
CA THR A 27 -24.01 1.41 3.89
C THR A 27 -23.10 0.22 4.22
N MET A 28 -21.80 0.43 4.14
CA MET A 28 -20.90 -0.37 4.97
C MET A 28 -21.19 -0.06 6.43
N SER A 29 -21.99 -0.95 7.04
CA SER A 29 -22.23 -0.96 8.48
C SER A 29 -20.92 -0.90 9.27
N GLU A 30 -20.96 -0.21 10.40
CA GLU A 30 -19.94 0.04 11.42
C GLU A 30 -19.31 -1.22 12.04
N GLN A 31 -18.74 -2.13 11.28
CA GLN A 31 -18.15 -3.36 11.80
C GLN A 31 -16.74 -3.66 11.28
N SER A 32 -15.90 -2.67 11.07
CA SER A 32 -14.46 -2.87 10.87
C SER A 32 -13.63 -2.22 11.98
N GLN A 33 -14.12 -2.27 13.22
CA GLN A 33 -13.26 -2.09 14.38
C GLN A 33 -12.67 -3.46 14.77
N ASN A 34 -11.38 -3.60 14.48
CA ASN A 34 -10.38 -4.40 15.20
C ASN A 34 -10.94 -5.54 16.09
N ARG A 35 -11.57 -6.55 15.49
CA ARG A 35 -11.84 -7.83 16.13
C ARG A 35 -10.90 -8.86 15.49
N VAL A 36 -9.81 -9.17 16.18
CA VAL A 36 -9.10 -10.44 15.99
C VAL A 36 -10.15 -11.53 16.13
N LYS A 37 -10.55 -12.13 15.01
CA LYS A 37 -11.50 -13.25 15.02
C LYS A 37 -10.84 -14.42 15.78
N PRO A 38 -11.55 -15.13 16.66
CA PRO A 38 -11.01 -16.32 17.31
C PRO A 38 -10.61 -17.32 16.22
N GLY A 39 -9.30 -17.69 16.18
CA GLY A 39 -8.73 -18.60 15.20
C GLY A 39 -7.61 -18.00 14.34
N HIS A 40 -7.30 -16.71 14.48
CA HIS A 40 -6.12 -16.13 13.84
C HIS A 40 -4.85 -16.50 14.62
N GLU A 41 -3.93 -17.14 13.92
CA GLU A 41 -2.61 -17.48 14.43
C GLU A 41 -1.56 -16.56 13.81
N SER A 42 -0.44 -16.38 14.48
CA SER A 42 0.74 -15.74 13.92
C SER A 42 1.84 -16.76 13.70
N LEU A 43 2.49 -16.67 12.56
CA LEU A 43 3.58 -17.54 12.16
C LEU A 43 4.80 -16.70 11.82
N GLU A 44 5.91 -16.91 12.53
CA GLU A 44 7.14 -16.15 12.30
C GLU A 44 8.23 -17.05 11.72
N GLY A 45 8.91 -16.56 10.68
CA GLY A 45 9.96 -17.34 10.06
C GLY A 45 10.71 -16.58 8.96
N GLN A 46 11.71 -17.27 8.41
CA GLN A 46 12.52 -16.79 7.30
C GLN A 46 11.98 -17.31 5.97
N VAL A 47 11.88 -16.45 4.98
CA VAL A 47 11.53 -16.82 3.60
C VAL A 47 12.69 -17.63 2.99
N LEU A 48 12.43 -18.90 2.69
CA LEU A 48 13.39 -19.77 2.03
C LEU A 48 13.36 -19.63 0.51
N ALA A 49 12.16 -19.50 -0.04
CA ALA A 49 11.94 -19.35 -1.47
C ALA A 49 10.62 -18.62 -1.74
N VAL A 50 10.60 -17.82 -2.78
CA VAL A 50 9.37 -17.25 -3.35
C VAL A 50 8.94 -18.16 -4.48
N ILE A 51 7.87 -18.95 -4.24
CA ILE A 51 7.34 -19.95 -5.20
C ILE A 51 6.51 -19.27 -6.29
N PHE A 52 5.74 -18.25 -5.92
CA PHE A 52 4.92 -17.47 -6.81
C PHE A 52 4.73 -16.06 -6.25
N GLN A 53 4.74 -15.08 -7.13
CA GLN A 53 4.45 -13.69 -6.80
C GLN A 53 3.64 -13.07 -7.95
N GLY A 54 2.44 -12.61 -7.63
CA GLY A 54 1.55 -11.99 -8.61
C GLY A 54 1.88 -10.51 -8.76
N GLU A 55 2.29 -10.09 -9.96
CA GLU A 55 2.76 -8.74 -10.26
C GLU A 55 1.76 -7.63 -9.90
N ASP A 56 0.45 -7.87 -10.02
CA ASP A 56 -0.59 -6.86 -9.80
C ASP A 56 -1.41 -7.06 -8.52
N SER A 57 -1.38 -8.25 -7.92
CA SER A 57 -2.32 -8.62 -6.84
C SER A 57 -1.72 -8.49 -5.45
N GLY A 58 -0.40 -8.35 -5.32
CA GLY A 58 0.30 -8.49 -4.04
C GLY A 58 0.15 -9.87 -3.39
N PHE A 59 -0.41 -10.85 -4.14
CA PHE A 59 -0.54 -12.23 -3.69
C PHE A 59 0.77 -12.96 -3.91
N SER A 60 1.29 -13.58 -2.84
CA SER A 60 2.53 -14.35 -2.90
C SER A 60 2.32 -15.74 -2.32
N VAL A 61 3.06 -16.71 -2.85
CA VAL A 61 3.19 -18.05 -2.29
C VAL A 61 4.66 -18.25 -1.97
N ILE A 62 4.96 -18.48 -0.70
CA ILE A 62 6.33 -18.57 -0.19
C ILE A 62 6.55 -19.87 0.59
N SER A 63 7.79 -20.30 0.63
CA SER A 63 8.27 -21.30 1.59
C SER A 63 8.90 -20.57 2.78
N LEU A 64 8.31 -20.72 3.97
CA LEU A 64 8.74 -20.05 5.20
C LEU A 64 9.39 -21.08 6.14
N LYS A 65 10.60 -20.81 6.61
CA LYS A 65 11.27 -21.62 7.64
C LYS A 65 10.85 -21.16 9.03
N VAL A 66 10.04 -21.95 9.68
CA VAL A 66 9.54 -21.67 11.03
C VAL A 66 10.35 -22.47 12.06
N ALA A 67 10.71 -21.83 13.16
CA ALA A 67 11.43 -22.50 14.24
C ALA A 67 10.56 -23.64 14.85
N GLY A 68 11.11 -24.85 14.85
CA GLY A 68 10.43 -26.04 15.41
C GLY A 68 9.46 -26.76 14.45
N GLU A 69 9.01 -26.15 13.36
CA GLU A 69 8.06 -26.76 12.41
C GLU A 69 8.66 -27.04 11.02
N GLY A 70 9.85 -26.51 10.72
CA GLY A 70 10.52 -26.70 9.43
C GLY A 70 10.02 -25.76 8.34
N ALA A 71 9.98 -26.23 7.09
CA ALA A 71 9.53 -25.45 5.95
C ALA A 71 8.01 -25.55 5.80
N ILE A 72 7.33 -24.40 5.81
CA ILE A 72 5.88 -24.27 5.69
C ILE A 72 5.57 -23.46 4.44
N THR A 73 4.58 -23.90 3.67
CA THR A 73 4.04 -23.09 2.57
C THR A 73 3.04 -22.09 3.12
N ALA A 74 3.27 -20.82 2.84
CA ALA A 74 2.32 -19.73 3.12
C ALA A 74 1.87 -19.10 1.83
N ALA A 75 0.57 -18.77 1.74
CA ALA A 75 -0.05 -18.15 0.59
C ALA A 75 -0.97 -17.00 1.02
N GLY A 76 -0.95 -15.86 0.34
CA GLY A 76 -1.82 -14.73 0.67
C GLY A 76 -1.29 -13.37 0.24
N GLY A 77 -1.94 -12.33 0.70
CA GLY A 77 -1.57 -10.93 0.43
C GLY A 77 -0.39 -10.46 1.26
N MET A 78 0.80 -10.94 0.94
CA MET A 78 2.04 -10.61 1.66
C MET A 78 2.85 -9.49 0.99
N GLY A 79 2.45 -9.09 -0.20
CA GLY A 79 3.15 -8.09 -0.99
C GLY A 79 4.42 -8.61 -1.65
N ASP A 80 5.35 -7.68 -1.95
CA ASP A 80 6.69 -8.04 -2.42
C ASP A 80 7.49 -8.69 -1.30
N VAL A 81 7.79 -9.96 -1.47
CA VAL A 81 8.54 -10.77 -0.53
C VAL A 81 9.79 -11.29 -1.24
N HIS A 82 10.93 -11.22 -0.57
CA HIS A 82 12.20 -11.71 -1.10
C HIS A 82 12.75 -12.86 -0.26
N GLU A 83 13.53 -13.70 -0.90
CA GLU A 83 14.24 -14.77 -0.21
C GLU A 83 15.19 -14.19 0.83
N GLY A 84 15.22 -14.79 2.02
CA GLY A 84 16.04 -14.33 3.13
C GLY A 84 15.34 -13.37 4.10
N GLU A 85 14.22 -12.76 3.73
CA GLU A 85 13.45 -11.87 4.61
C GLU A 85 12.84 -12.63 5.80
N PHE A 86 12.68 -11.91 6.90
CA PHE A 86 11.98 -12.42 8.09
C PHE A 86 10.60 -11.80 8.17
N LEU A 87 9.59 -12.67 8.20
CA LEU A 87 8.19 -12.26 8.22
C LEU A 87 7.49 -12.87 9.43
N ARG A 88 6.61 -12.04 10.03
CA ARG A 88 5.53 -12.52 10.88
C ARG A 88 4.25 -12.44 10.07
N LEU A 89 3.68 -13.62 9.79
CA LEU A 89 2.43 -13.76 9.05
C LEU A 89 1.27 -13.87 10.03
N HIS A 90 0.18 -13.20 9.73
CA HIS A 90 -1.07 -13.30 10.47
C HIS A 90 -2.12 -13.92 9.58
N GLY A 91 -2.75 -15.01 10.03
CA GLY A 91 -3.68 -15.74 9.19
C GLY A 91 -4.24 -16.98 9.84
N THR A 92 -4.60 -17.94 9.02
CA THR A 92 -5.22 -19.20 9.45
C THR A 92 -4.63 -20.38 8.69
N TRP A 93 -4.61 -21.53 9.33
CA TRP A 93 -4.24 -22.78 8.66
C TRP A 93 -5.37 -23.25 7.75
N THR A 94 -5.00 -23.62 6.54
CA THR A 94 -5.92 -24.20 5.55
C THR A 94 -5.35 -25.51 4.99
N LYS A 95 -6.21 -26.35 4.46
CA LYS A 95 -5.81 -27.56 3.75
C LYS A 95 -6.13 -27.42 2.27
N HIS A 96 -5.10 -27.17 1.46
CA HIS A 96 -5.27 -27.09 0.02
C HIS A 96 -5.42 -28.51 -0.56
N PRO A 97 -6.39 -28.76 -1.48
CA PRO A 97 -6.66 -30.10 -2.02
C PRO A 97 -5.45 -30.76 -2.69
N ARG A 98 -4.58 -29.95 -3.33
CA ARG A 98 -3.43 -30.42 -4.10
C ARG A 98 -2.09 -30.27 -3.37
N PHE A 99 -1.94 -29.29 -2.48
CA PHE A 99 -0.66 -28.94 -1.86
C PHE A 99 -0.61 -29.21 -0.35
N GLY A 100 -1.66 -29.79 0.23
CA GLY A 100 -1.70 -30.14 1.64
C GLY A 100 -1.92 -28.98 2.60
N ARG A 101 -1.34 -29.04 3.80
CA ARG A 101 -1.48 -28.01 4.83
C ARG A 101 -0.69 -26.77 4.44
N GLN A 102 -1.36 -25.62 4.42
CA GLN A 102 -0.79 -24.30 4.09
C GLN A 102 -1.25 -23.25 5.11
N PHE A 103 -0.43 -22.23 5.30
CA PHE A 103 -0.82 -21.06 6.08
C PHE A 103 -1.38 -19.98 5.15
N GLN A 104 -2.66 -19.64 5.31
CA GLN A 104 -3.30 -18.60 4.57
C GLN A 104 -3.04 -17.26 5.27
N ALA A 105 -2.06 -16.51 4.77
CA ALA A 105 -1.72 -15.19 5.29
C ALA A 105 -2.74 -14.16 4.83
N GLN A 106 -3.24 -13.37 5.76
CA GLN A 106 -4.10 -12.22 5.48
C GLN A 106 -3.28 -10.94 5.38
N TRP A 107 -2.23 -10.84 6.18
CA TRP A 107 -1.23 -9.77 6.14
C TRP A 107 0.09 -10.26 6.75
N SER A 108 1.16 -9.53 6.47
CA SER A 108 2.52 -9.83 6.92
C SER A 108 3.20 -8.60 7.50
N GLU A 109 4.05 -8.81 8.50
CA GLU A 109 4.98 -7.82 9.04
C GLU A 109 6.41 -8.28 8.77
N HIS A 110 7.29 -7.35 8.42
CA HIS A 110 8.72 -7.62 8.39
C HIS A 110 9.28 -7.61 9.81
N THR A 111 9.99 -8.66 10.18
CA THR A 111 10.65 -8.77 11.49
C THR A 111 12.17 -8.81 11.31
N SER A 112 12.90 -8.45 12.37
CA SER A 112 14.36 -8.52 12.35
C SER A 112 14.81 -9.98 12.55
N PRO A 113 15.87 -10.42 11.86
CA PRO A 113 16.44 -11.74 12.06
C PRO A 113 16.98 -11.93 13.49
N THR A 114 16.64 -13.04 14.11
CA THR A 114 17.10 -13.38 15.47
C THR A 114 18.32 -14.35 15.46
N THR A 115 18.70 -14.85 14.29
CA THR A 115 19.83 -15.78 14.13
C THR A 115 20.91 -15.19 13.22
N LEU A 116 22.18 -15.58 13.41
CA LEU A 116 23.30 -15.10 12.57
C LEU A 116 23.12 -15.50 11.10
N ASP A 117 22.69 -16.73 10.82
CA ASP A 117 22.42 -17.20 9.45
C ASP A 117 21.30 -16.39 8.78
N GLY A 118 20.23 -16.09 9.55
CA GLY A 118 19.16 -15.25 9.07
C GLY A 118 19.58 -13.82 8.79
N LEU A 119 20.40 -13.27 9.68
CA LEU A 119 20.94 -11.92 9.54
C LEU A 119 21.86 -11.81 8.31
N GLU A 120 22.71 -12.82 8.08
CA GLU A 120 23.58 -12.87 6.90
C GLU A 120 22.75 -12.87 5.60
N LYS A 121 21.73 -13.71 5.52
CA LYS A 121 20.84 -13.79 4.36
C LYS A 121 20.02 -12.52 4.18
N TYR A 122 19.49 -11.94 5.25
CA TYR A 122 18.73 -10.70 5.21
C TYR A 122 19.56 -9.54 4.67
N ILE A 123 20.78 -9.34 5.21
CA ILE A 123 21.65 -8.25 4.79
C ILE A 123 22.19 -8.51 3.37
N GLY A 124 22.45 -9.78 3.01
CA GLY A 124 22.97 -10.18 1.71
C GLY A 124 21.94 -10.37 0.60
N SER A 125 20.62 -10.19 0.89
CA SER A 125 19.52 -10.42 -0.06
C SER A 125 19.44 -9.42 -1.22
N GLY A 126 20.26 -8.38 -1.22
CA GLY A 126 20.19 -7.29 -2.18
C GLY A 126 19.30 -6.13 -1.75
N THR A 127 18.66 -6.24 -0.60
CA THR A 127 17.82 -5.20 0.01
C THR A 127 18.59 -3.90 0.29
N PHE A 128 19.89 -4.05 0.61
CA PHE A 128 20.76 -2.93 0.95
C PHE A 128 21.79 -2.69 -0.17
N PRO A 129 21.76 -1.53 -0.84
CA PRO A 129 22.72 -1.19 -1.88
C PRO A 129 24.17 -1.36 -1.40
N GLY A 130 24.99 -2.02 -2.22
CA GLY A 130 26.41 -2.24 -1.91
C GLY A 130 26.72 -3.39 -0.95
N VAL A 131 25.72 -4.08 -0.41
CA VAL A 131 25.88 -5.24 0.48
C VAL A 131 25.48 -6.53 -0.26
N GLY A 132 26.46 -7.22 -0.83
CA GLY A 132 26.24 -8.57 -1.37
C GLY A 132 26.47 -9.66 -0.32
N PRO A 133 26.24 -10.95 -0.67
CA PRO A 133 26.36 -12.09 0.26
C PRO A 133 27.72 -12.18 0.97
N ASP A 134 28.84 -11.99 0.25
CA ASP A 134 30.17 -12.05 0.83
C ASP A 134 30.41 -10.92 1.85
N MET A 135 29.87 -9.74 1.58
CA MET A 135 29.95 -8.60 2.50
C MET A 135 29.09 -8.83 3.74
N ALA A 136 27.89 -9.33 3.57
CA ALA A 136 26.99 -9.70 4.66
C ALA A 136 27.66 -10.72 5.61
N LYS A 137 28.26 -11.77 5.06
CA LYS A 137 28.99 -12.78 5.82
C LYS A 137 30.13 -12.18 6.64
N ARG A 138 30.90 -11.25 6.08
CA ARG A 138 32.02 -10.57 6.77
C ARG A 138 31.53 -9.65 7.88
N LEU A 139 30.47 -8.90 7.63
CA LEU A 139 29.83 -8.02 8.62
C LEU A 139 29.28 -8.82 9.79
N VAL A 140 28.53 -9.91 9.51
CA VAL A 140 27.94 -10.77 10.54
C VAL A 140 29.02 -11.53 11.31
N ALA A 141 30.09 -11.98 10.65
CA ALA A 141 31.22 -12.63 11.34
C ALA A 141 31.94 -11.69 12.32
N HIS A 142 31.98 -10.36 12.01
CA HIS A 142 32.65 -9.37 12.86
C HIS A 142 31.74 -8.85 13.99
N PHE A 143 30.48 -8.49 13.69
CA PHE A 143 29.57 -7.84 14.64
C PHE A 143 28.56 -8.80 15.29
N GLY A 144 28.43 -10.01 14.77
CA GLY A 144 27.46 -10.99 15.24
C GLY A 144 26.02 -10.47 15.10
N ILE A 145 25.21 -10.68 16.13
CA ILE A 145 23.81 -10.25 16.16
C ILE A 145 23.64 -8.71 16.14
N ARG A 146 24.67 -7.95 16.47
CA ARG A 146 24.66 -6.49 16.46
C ARG A 146 25.04 -5.88 15.10
N THR A 147 25.06 -6.67 14.03
CA THR A 147 25.43 -6.16 12.70
C THR A 147 24.50 -5.03 12.23
N LEU A 148 23.20 -5.11 12.50
CA LEU A 148 22.26 -4.03 12.16
C LEU A 148 22.56 -2.76 12.94
N ASP A 149 22.83 -2.86 14.24
CA ASP A 149 23.21 -1.72 15.08
C ASP A 149 24.51 -1.07 14.60
N ALA A 150 25.48 -1.88 14.16
CA ALA A 150 26.76 -1.40 13.62
C ALA A 150 26.57 -0.66 12.29
N LEU A 151 25.68 -1.15 11.42
CA LEU A 151 25.31 -0.48 10.16
C LEU A 151 24.55 0.83 10.43
N GLU A 152 23.69 0.86 11.46
CA GLU A 152 23.00 2.07 11.92
C GLU A 152 23.95 3.12 12.52
N GLY A 153 24.96 2.66 13.26
CA GLY A 153 25.97 3.51 13.91
C GLY A 153 26.92 4.22 12.95
N GLY A 154 26.82 3.91 11.65
CA GLY A 154 27.53 4.60 10.60
C GLY A 154 28.98 4.14 10.37
N THR A 155 29.79 5.00 9.76
CA THR A 155 31.10 4.66 9.16
C THR A 155 32.19 4.24 10.15
N VAL A 156 32.14 4.69 11.39
CA VAL A 156 33.21 4.47 12.36
C VAL A 156 33.38 3.00 12.69
N ASN A 157 32.29 2.32 13.01
CA ASN A 157 32.30 0.90 13.35
C ASN A 157 32.61 -0.01 12.16
N LEU A 158 32.20 0.38 10.96
CA LEU A 158 32.37 -0.42 9.75
C LEU A 158 33.83 -0.51 9.29
N GLN A 159 34.66 0.45 9.67
CA GLN A 159 36.10 0.44 9.36
C GLN A 159 36.88 -0.61 10.15
N ASP A 160 36.33 -1.12 11.25
CA ASP A 160 36.95 -2.18 12.04
C ASP A 160 36.88 -3.55 11.35
N VAL A 161 36.03 -3.67 10.31
CA VAL A 161 35.90 -4.91 9.53
C VAL A 161 37.09 -5.03 8.54
N PRO A 162 37.89 -6.10 8.58
CA PRO A 162 39.03 -6.29 7.68
C PRO A 162 38.63 -6.11 6.21
N GLY A 163 39.33 -5.20 5.50
CA GLY A 163 39.10 -4.91 4.08
C GLY A 163 37.92 -3.98 3.79
N ILE A 164 37.42 -3.26 4.79
CA ILE A 164 36.50 -2.14 4.62
C ILE A 164 37.24 -0.85 4.92
N GLY A 165 37.66 -0.15 3.88
CA GLY A 165 38.24 1.19 4.02
C GLY A 165 37.19 2.29 4.15
N PRO A 166 37.62 3.55 4.46
CA PRO A 166 36.70 4.66 4.74
C PRO A 166 35.65 4.91 3.64
N LYS A 167 36.06 4.86 2.36
CA LYS A 167 35.13 5.05 1.25
C LYS A 167 34.05 3.96 1.18
N ARG A 168 34.45 2.71 1.44
CA ARG A 168 33.54 1.58 1.40
C ARG A 168 32.62 1.57 2.62
N ALA A 169 33.12 1.94 3.78
CA ALA A 169 32.33 2.10 4.99
C ALA A 169 31.23 3.18 4.81
N ALA A 170 31.59 4.32 4.21
CA ALA A 170 30.63 5.38 3.88
C ALA A 170 29.52 4.88 2.93
N ALA A 171 29.90 4.22 1.82
CA ALA A 171 28.93 3.69 0.87
C ALA A 171 28.03 2.61 1.47
N LEU A 172 28.53 1.76 2.36
CA LEU A 172 27.75 0.75 3.06
C LEU A 172 26.75 1.37 4.04
N ALA A 173 27.19 2.39 4.80
CA ALA A 173 26.32 3.10 5.74
C ALA A 173 25.19 3.83 4.98
N GLU A 174 25.52 4.52 3.89
CA GLU A 174 24.54 5.21 3.03
C GLU A 174 23.54 4.22 2.42
N GLY A 175 24.01 3.15 1.78
CA GLY A 175 23.14 2.12 1.21
C GLY A 175 22.26 1.41 2.22
N PHE A 176 22.73 1.26 3.46
CA PHE A 176 21.92 0.70 4.55
C PHE A 176 20.82 1.67 4.99
N GLN A 177 21.12 2.96 5.12
CA GLN A 177 20.13 3.97 5.45
C GLN A 177 19.07 4.10 4.35
N GLU A 178 19.49 4.11 3.08
CA GLU A 178 18.59 4.14 1.93
C GLU A 178 17.64 2.92 1.91
N GLY A 179 18.17 1.72 2.11
CA GLY A 179 17.40 0.49 2.18
C GLY A 179 16.38 0.49 3.33
N ARG A 180 16.78 0.98 4.51
CA ARG A 180 15.87 1.12 5.67
C ARG A 180 14.76 2.12 5.40
N GLU A 181 15.08 3.29 4.84
CA GLU A 181 14.08 4.30 4.50
C GLU A 181 13.08 3.76 3.49
N ARG A 182 13.57 3.09 2.45
CA ARG A 182 12.70 2.42 1.47
C ARG A 182 11.74 1.44 2.14
N HIS A 183 12.25 0.55 3.00
CA HIS A 183 11.43 -0.43 3.74
C HIS A 183 10.38 0.25 4.60
N ARG A 184 10.75 1.29 5.34
CA ARG A 184 9.81 2.06 6.18
C ARG A 184 8.68 2.66 5.34
N VAL A 185 9.02 3.33 4.26
CA VAL A 185 8.03 3.98 3.38
C VAL A 185 7.11 2.96 2.74
N LEU A 186 7.66 1.85 2.21
CA LEU A 186 6.85 0.79 1.60
C LEU A 186 5.91 0.14 2.62
N ALA A 187 6.39 -0.12 3.85
CA ALA A 187 5.57 -0.70 4.92
C ALA A 187 4.42 0.24 5.30
N GLU A 188 4.67 1.55 5.42
CA GLU A 188 3.66 2.54 5.75
C GLU A 188 2.61 2.70 4.65
N LEU A 189 3.03 2.78 3.38
CA LEU A 189 2.14 2.82 2.22
C LEU A 189 1.23 1.57 2.13
N ARG A 190 1.79 0.39 2.44
CA ARG A 190 1.01 -0.85 2.53
C ARG A 190 0.02 -0.82 3.71
N GLY A 191 0.42 -0.25 4.83
CA GLY A 191 -0.46 0.00 5.98
C GLY A 191 -1.68 0.83 5.62
N PHE A 192 -1.54 1.79 4.71
CA PHE A 192 -2.67 2.54 4.14
C PHE A 192 -3.56 1.69 3.20
N GLY A 193 -3.12 0.49 2.82
CA GLY A 193 -3.89 -0.44 1.98
C GLY A 193 -3.48 -0.45 0.50
N LEU A 194 -2.35 0.15 0.18
CA LEU A 194 -1.76 0.05 -1.16
C LEU A 194 -1.14 -1.34 -1.36
N GLY A 195 -1.36 -1.93 -2.54
CA GLY A 195 -0.63 -3.12 -2.95
C GLY A 195 0.85 -2.83 -3.18
N SER A 196 1.68 -3.87 -3.14
CA SER A 196 3.14 -3.74 -3.22
C SER A 196 3.62 -2.99 -4.45
N ASN A 197 3.07 -3.30 -5.63
CA ASN A 197 3.45 -2.62 -6.87
C ASN A 197 3.13 -1.13 -6.84
N HIS A 198 1.96 -0.77 -6.29
CA HIS A 198 1.58 0.62 -6.13
C HIS A 198 2.49 1.34 -5.12
N ALA A 199 2.79 0.70 -3.99
CA ALA A 199 3.71 1.25 -2.99
C ALA A 199 5.12 1.46 -3.59
N SER A 200 5.64 0.47 -4.34
CA SER A 200 6.94 0.57 -5.02
C SER A 200 6.95 1.68 -6.07
N ALA A 201 5.91 1.77 -6.92
CA ALA A 201 5.80 2.82 -7.93
C ALA A 201 5.74 4.23 -7.30
N LEU A 202 5.05 4.38 -6.17
CA LEU A 202 4.99 5.64 -5.42
C LEU A 202 6.36 6.00 -4.83
N TYR A 203 7.06 5.00 -4.26
CA TYR A 203 8.40 5.20 -3.73
C TYR A 203 9.39 5.60 -4.83
N GLU A 204 9.41 4.92 -5.97
CA GLU A 204 10.28 5.27 -7.10
C GLU A 204 10.05 6.69 -7.60
N ARG A 205 8.79 7.15 -7.57
CA ARG A 205 8.43 8.49 -8.06
C ARG A 205 8.68 9.61 -7.06
N TRP A 206 8.42 9.37 -5.75
CA TRP A 206 8.42 10.43 -4.74
C TRP A 206 9.28 10.15 -3.50
N GLN A 207 9.93 9.00 -3.42
CA GLN A 207 10.79 8.61 -2.30
C GLN A 207 10.03 8.75 -0.95
N ALA A 208 10.65 9.27 0.08
CA ALA A 208 10.04 9.51 1.39
C ALA A 208 8.79 10.40 1.35
N ARG A 209 8.68 11.30 0.37
CA ARG A 209 7.52 12.19 0.20
C ARG A 209 6.24 11.47 -0.22
N ALA A 210 6.33 10.20 -0.62
CA ALA A 210 5.17 9.41 -1.02
C ALA A 210 4.13 9.31 0.12
N ILE A 211 4.58 9.16 1.36
CA ILE A 211 3.71 9.09 2.54
C ILE A 211 2.90 10.38 2.69
N GLU A 212 3.58 11.53 2.71
CA GLU A 212 2.95 12.84 2.87
C GLU A 212 1.92 13.12 1.77
N ARG A 213 2.24 12.74 0.52
CA ARG A 213 1.32 12.93 -0.61
C ARG A 213 0.06 12.07 -0.49
N VAL A 214 0.22 10.82 -0.09
CA VAL A 214 -0.92 9.90 0.11
C VAL A 214 -1.78 10.38 1.29
N GLN A 215 -1.17 10.90 2.35
CA GLN A 215 -1.90 11.45 3.49
C GLN A 215 -2.62 12.76 3.16
N ALA A 216 -2.02 13.60 2.32
CA ALA A 216 -2.63 14.87 1.93
C ALA A 216 -3.80 14.70 0.96
N ASP A 217 -3.65 13.84 -0.06
CA ASP A 217 -4.67 13.61 -1.08
C ASP A 217 -4.60 12.19 -1.67
N PRO A 218 -5.27 11.22 -1.07
CA PRO A 218 -5.35 9.86 -1.59
C PRO A 218 -6.06 9.77 -2.95
N TYR A 219 -6.97 10.71 -3.26
CA TYR A 219 -7.75 10.66 -4.50
C TYR A 219 -6.92 11.02 -5.75
N ALA A 220 -5.80 11.73 -5.58
CA ALA A 220 -4.84 11.95 -6.66
C ALA A 220 -4.28 10.63 -7.22
N LEU A 221 -4.21 9.57 -6.40
CA LEU A 221 -3.75 8.24 -6.82
C LEU A 221 -4.58 7.64 -7.96
N VAL A 222 -5.87 7.99 -8.08
CA VAL A 222 -6.75 7.52 -9.15
C VAL A 222 -6.27 7.96 -10.54
N GLY A 223 -5.55 9.10 -10.62
CA GLY A 223 -4.93 9.57 -11.86
C GLY A 223 -3.48 9.13 -12.02
N ASP A 224 -2.79 8.95 -10.92
CA ASP A 224 -1.35 8.70 -10.87
C ASP A 224 -0.98 7.22 -11.01
N LEU A 225 -1.86 6.31 -10.57
CA LEU A 225 -1.60 4.88 -10.54
C LEU A 225 -2.63 4.10 -11.36
N ARG A 226 -2.13 3.28 -12.27
CA ARG A 226 -2.97 2.37 -13.03
C ARG A 226 -3.57 1.30 -12.10
N GLY A 227 -4.88 1.09 -12.17
CA GLY A 227 -5.58 0.09 -11.34
C GLY A 227 -6.05 0.59 -9.96
N VAL A 228 -5.72 1.83 -9.56
CA VAL A 228 -6.30 2.45 -8.38
C VAL A 228 -7.58 3.19 -8.78
N GLY A 229 -8.72 2.66 -8.34
CA GLY A 229 -10.03 3.29 -8.52
C GLY A 229 -10.43 4.17 -7.34
N PHE A 230 -11.57 4.89 -7.48
CA PHE A 230 -12.12 5.74 -6.42
C PHE A 230 -12.35 4.98 -5.11
N GLN A 231 -12.90 3.76 -5.16
CA GLN A 231 -13.15 2.94 -3.96
C GLN A 231 -11.87 2.64 -3.18
N THR A 232 -10.78 2.33 -3.88
CA THR A 232 -9.47 2.11 -3.25
C THR A 232 -8.94 3.39 -2.61
N ALA A 233 -9.05 4.52 -3.32
CA ALA A 233 -8.63 5.82 -2.81
C ALA A 233 -9.45 6.26 -1.59
N ASP A 234 -10.78 6.04 -1.59
CA ASP A 234 -11.67 6.34 -0.46
C ASP A 234 -11.36 5.46 0.77
N ALA A 235 -11.06 4.17 0.55
CA ALA A 235 -10.61 3.27 1.61
C ALA A 235 -9.27 3.70 2.23
N ILE A 236 -8.32 4.19 1.41
CA ILE A 236 -7.06 4.77 1.87
C ILE A 236 -7.33 6.06 2.65
N ALA A 237 -8.19 6.95 2.13
CA ALA A 237 -8.56 8.20 2.78
C ALA A 237 -9.05 8.00 4.22
N ILE A 238 -9.91 6.99 4.43
CA ILE A 238 -10.39 6.60 5.76
C ILE A 238 -9.23 6.17 6.67
N LYS A 239 -8.30 5.37 6.16
CA LYS A 239 -7.16 4.85 6.94
C LYS A 239 -6.16 5.93 7.30
N VAL A 240 -5.92 6.92 6.43
CA VAL A 240 -5.04 8.05 6.71
C VAL A 240 -5.71 9.14 7.54
N GLY A 241 -7.01 8.97 7.88
CA GLY A 241 -7.74 9.85 8.78
C GLY A 241 -8.41 11.06 8.12
N ILE A 242 -8.61 11.04 6.80
CA ILE A 242 -9.38 12.10 6.11
C ILE A 242 -10.85 11.99 6.53
N PRO A 243 -11.44 13.07 7.02
CA PRO A 243 -12.85 13.09 7.41
C PRO A 243 -13.77 12.76 6.23
N ARG A 244 -14.85 12.05 6.49
CA ARG A 244 -15.87 11.74 5.47
C ARG A 244 -16.51 13.00 4.91
N ASP A 245 -16.68 14.02 5.73
CA ASP A 245 -17.07 15.37 5.33
C ASP A 245 -15.82 16.24 5.22
N SER A 246 -15.25 16.34 4.03
CA SER A 246 -14.06 17.14 3.74
C SER A 246 -14.01 17.54 2.27
N ALA A 247 -13.42 18.70 2.00
CA ALA A 247 -13.20 19.22 0.64
C ALA A 247 -12.35 18.28 -0.23
N VAL A 248 -11.37 17.59 0.36
CA VAL A 248 -10.53 16.61 -0.34
C VAL A 248 -11.37 15.45 -0.86
N ARG A 249 -12.30 14.92 -0.02
CA ARG A 249 -13.21 13.86 -0.43
C ARG A 249 -14.23 14.35 -1.44
N ALA A 250 -14.81 15.53 -1.24
CA ALA A 250 -15.75 16.13 -2.20
C ALA A 250 -15.13 16.26 -3.59
N ARG A 251 -13.88 16.77 -3.67
CA ARG A 251 -13.12 16.82 -4.92
C ARG A 251 -12.89 15.45 -5.53
N GLY A 252 -12.51 14.45 -4.72
CA GLY A 252 -12.31 13.08 -5.17
C GLY A 252 -13.56 12.47 -5.79
N VAL A 253 -14.72 12.66 -5.15
CA VAL A 253 -16.03 12.22 -5.65
C VAL A 253 -16.38 12.93 -6.95
N LEU A 254 -16.23 14.26 -7.01
CA LEU A 254 -16.50 15.05 -8.22
C LEU A 254 -15.68 14.53 -9.41
N LEU A 255 -14.38 14.35 -9.24
CA LEU A 255 -13.50 13.84 -10.29
C LEU A 255 -13.88 12.41 -10.71
N HIS A 256 -14.34 11.58 -9.79
CA HIS A 256 -14.85 10.25 -10.09
C HIS A 256 -16.12 10.33 -10.96
N LEU A 257 -17.11 11.11 -10.57
CA LEU A 257 -18.35 11.28 -11.32
C LEU A 257 -18.09 11.80 -12.74
N LEU A 258 -17.22 12.79 -12.89
CA LEU A 258 -16.84 13.33 -14.20
C LEU A 258 -16.14 12.29 -15.08
N ARG A 259 -15.28 11.44 -14.52
CA ARG A 259 -14.61 10.37 -15.27
C ARG A 259 -15.60 9.28 -15.70
N GLU A 260 -16.53 8.90 -14.85
CA GLU A 260 -17.56 7.91 -15.21
C GLU A 260 -18.46 8.47 -16.31
N ALA A 261 -18.94 9.71 -16.17
CA ALA A 261 -19.71 10.37 -17.21
C ALA A 261 -18.95 10.44 -18.55
N GLY A 262 -17.66 10.76 -18.51
CA GLY A 262 -16.80 10.75 -19.69
C GLY A 262 -16.67 9.37 -20.36
N ARG A 263 -16.65 8.29 -19.60
CA ARG A 263 -16.66 6.91 -20.14
C ARG A 263 -17.97 6.56 -20.84
N GLU A 264 -19.07 7.15 -20.39
CA GLU A 264 -20.39 7.00 -20.99
C GLU A 264 -20.61 7.96 -22.20
N GLY A 265 -19.63 8.79 -22.50
CA GLY A 265 -19.66 9.72 -23.65
C GLY A 265 -20.23 11.10 -23.32
N HIS A 266 -20.45 11.41 -22.04
CA HIS A 266 -20.88 12.72 -21.62
C HIS A 266 -19.68 13.68 -21.50
N CYS A 267 -19.83 14.91 -21.98
CA CYS A 267 -18.79 15.96 -21.87
C CYS A 267 -19.03 16.92 -20.70
N CYS A 268 -20.16 16.83 -20.01
CA CYS A 268 -20.49 17.61 -18.83
C CYS A 268 -21.56 16.90 -17.99
N LEU A 269 -21.66 17.28 -16.72
CA LEU A 269 -22.74 16.86 -15.82
C LEU A 269 -23.50 18.12 -15.35
N PRO A 270 -24.83 18.03 -15.16
CA PRO A 270 -25.58 19.11 -14.52
C PRO A 270 -25.11 19.30 -13.08
N GLU A 271 -24.89 20.56 -12.69
CA GLU A 271 -24.41 20.91 -11.34
C GLU A 271 -25.32 20.34 -10.24
N LEU A 272 -26.65 20.43 -10.43
CA LEU A 272 -27.62 19.92 -9.48
C LEU A 272 -27.42 18.42 -9.21
N LEU A 273 -27.19 17.63 -10.26
CA LEU A 273 -26.97 16.19 -10.14
C LEU A 273 -25.68 15.88 -9.36
N VAL A 274 -24.62 16.66 -9.59
CA VAL A 274 -23.36 16.53 -8.84
C VAL A 274 -23.59 16.83 -7.35
N LEU A 275 -24.30 17.90 -7.03
CA LEU A 275 -24.60 18.30 -5.65
C LEU A 275 -25.47 17.26 -4.94
N GLU A 276 -26.49 16.71 -5.61
CA GLU A 276 -27.32 15.62 -5.06
C GLU A 276 -26.48 14.37 -4.74
N GLN A 277 -25.55 13.99 -5.60
CA GLN A 277 -24.67 12.85 -5.35
C GLN A 277 -23.71 13.09 -4.18
N LEU A 278 -23.18 14.29 -4.05
CA LEU A 278 -22.32 14.67 -2.93
C LEU A 278 -23.08 14.67 -1.60
N ASP A 279 -24.33 15.17 -1.60
CA ASP A 279 -25.22 15.18 -0.42
C ASP A 279 -25.57 13.75 0.04
N GLN A 280 -25.89 12.84 -0.90
CA GLN A 280 -26.14 11.42 -0.61
C GLN A 280 -24.95 10.72 0.05
N LEU A 281 -23.72 11.20 -0.20
CA LEU A 281 -22.49 10.70 0.43
C LEU A 281 -22.17 11.36 1.78
N GLY A 282 -23.08 12.21 2.29
CA GLY A 282 -22.98 12.88 3.58
C GLY A 282 -21.93 13.98 3.62
N LEU A 283 -21.72 14.68 2.50
CA LEU A 283 -20.87 15.85 2.41
C LEU A 283 -21.68 17.11 2.73
N SER A 284 -21.15 17.98 3.57
CA SER A 284 -21.76 19.28 3.86
C SER A 284 -21.62 20.25 2.67
N GLN A 285 -22.50 21.23 2.63
CA GLN A 285 -22.49 22.24 1.57
C GLN A 285 -21.15 23.01 1.51
N ASP A 286 -20.54 23.28 2.67
CA ASP A 286 -19.24 23.94 2.75
C ASP A 286 -18.12 23.08 2.13
N SER A 287 -18.05 21.79 2.48
CA SER A 287 -17.09 20.84 1.90
C SER A 287 -17.27 20.67 0.39
N MET A 288 -18.54 20.70 -0.09
CA MET A 288 -18.84 20.63 -1.52
C MET A 288 -18.31 21.85 -2.26
N LEU A 289 -18.60 23.07 -1.78
CA LEU A 289 -18.18 24.32 -2.41
C LEU A 289 -16.64 24.44 -2.44
N GLU A 290 -15.99 24.12 -1.33
CA GLU A 290 -14.53 24.14 -1.25
C GLU A 290 -13.90 23.07 -2.16
N GLY A 291 -14.44 21.86 -2.19
CA GLY A 291 -13.97 20.76 -3.02
C GLY A 291 -14.11 21.06 -4.53
N VAL A 292 -15.23 21.64 -4.95
CA VAL A 292 -15.47 22.04 -6.34
C VAL A 292 -14.54 23.18 -6.74
N SER A 293 -14.37 24.21 -5.88
CA SER A 293 -13.46 25.33 -6.16
C SER A 293 -12.01 24.88 -6.30
N GLY A 294 -11.59 23.85 -5.55
CA GLY A 294 -10.24 23.27 -5.64
C GLY A 294 -10.03 22.31 -6.82
N ALA A 295 -11.08 21.99 -7.59
CA ALA A 295 -11.02 21.11 -8.76
C ALA A 295 -10.88 21.87 -10.09
N ILE A 296 -11.12 23.19 -10.09
CA ILE A 296 -10.98 24.10 -11.21
C ILE A 296 -9.59 24.74 -11.18
#